data_75118915d7940f0df06f3e61645718b3
#
_entry.id   75118915d7940f0df06f3e61645718b3
#
_cell.length_a   1.000
_cell.length_b   1.000
_cell.length_c   1.000
_cell.angle_alpha   90.00
_cell.angle_beta   90.00
_cell.angle_gamma   90.00
#
_symmetry.space_group_name_H-M   'P 1'
#
loop_
_entity.id
_entity.type
_entity.pdbx_description
1 polymer ?
#
loop_
_entity_poly.entity_id
_entity_poly.type
_entity_poly.pdbx_seq_one_letter_code
_entity_poly.pdbx_strand_id
1 'polypeptide(L)'
;MTGKEKYLPILLSLITACLFLTADAHSASEQFKGKIYNPGILKPVDSRTHLKVGVKAPDFTLPSISGEKVSLREYRGKKNVVISFIPAAWTPVCSDQWPGYNIAKSFFDNNDTILIGISVDNIPTLYAWTKEMGGLWFPVLSDFYPHGAVAKKYGILRSSGVSERALFVIDKKGIIRYIDVHNINERPRLEVLVKELEKLNK
;
A
#
# COMPACT_ATOMS: atom_id res chain seq x y z
N MET A 1 -82.31 5.07 12.66
CA MET A 1 -82.03 4.77 11.21
C MET A 1 -80.61 5.10 10.96
N THR A 2 -79.82 4.10 10.69
CA THR A 2 -78.38 4.04 10.80
C THR A 2 -77.68 4.41 9.50
N GLY A 3 -76.94 5.48 9.46
CA GLY A 3 -76.02 5.80 8.36
C GLY A 3 -74.61 5.31 8.67
N LYS A 4 -74.18 4.27 7.98
CA LYS A 4 -72.79 3.76 8.03
C LYS A 4 -71.95 4.58 7.06
N GLU A 5 -71.07 5.44 7.58
CA GLU A 5 -69.99 6.05 6.79
C GLU A 5 -68.90 5.04 6.60
N LYS A 6 -68.59 4.79 5.33
CA LYS A 6 -67.48 3.93 4.86
C LYS A 6 -66.22 4.80 4.82
N TYR A 7 -65.29 4.56 5.75
CA TYR A 7 -63.95 5.11 5.68
C TYR A 7 -63.14 4.28 4.68
N LEU A 8 -62.78 4.90 3.58
CA LEU A 8 -61.83 4.37 2.61
C LEU A 8 -60.39 4.68 3.09
N PRO A 9 -59.52 3.69 3.37
CA PRO A 9 -58.15 3.98 3.72
C PRO A 9 -57.38 4.40 2.47
N ILE A 10 -56.91 5.66 2.46
CA ILE A 10 -55.97 6.13 1.50
C ILE A 10 -54.63 5.45 1.79
N LEU A 11 -54.28 4.50 0.97
CA LEU A 11 -52.97 3.87 1.00
C LEU A 11 -51.97 4.87 0.44
N LEU A 12 -51.32 5.62 1.35
CA LEU A 12 -50.20 6.49 0.99
C LEU A 12 -48.98 5.61 0.76
N SER A 13 -48.77 5.27 -0.52
CA SER A 13 -47.55 4.59 -0.95
C SER A 13 -46.36 5.51 -0.77
N LEU A 14 -45.64 5.36 0.35
CA LEU A 14 -44.31 5.91 0.54
C LEU A 14 -43.38 5.14 -0.37
N ILE A 15 -43.20 5.63 -1.60
CA ILE A 15 -42.04 5.26 -2.43
C ILE A 15 -40.83 5.91 -1.78
N THR A 16 -40.20 5.15 -0.88
CA THR A 16 -38.86 5.47 -0.39
C THR A 16 -37.89 5.31 -1.57
N ALA A 17 -37.65 6.39 -2.27
CA ALA A 17 -36.55 6.46 -3.22
C ALA A 17 -35.25 6.27 -2.43
N CYS A 18 -34.78 5.02 -2.35
CA CYS A 18 -33.40 4.72 -2.03
C CYS A 18 -32.54 5.32 -3.14
N LEU A 19 -32.12 6.57 -2.93
CA LEU A 19 -30.94 7.10 -3.62
C LEU A 19 -29.78 6.23 -3.17
N PHE A 20 -29.49 5.16 -3.94
CA PHE A 20 -28.17 4.57 -3.95
C PHE A 20 -27.24 5.65 -4.47
N LEU A 21 -26.60 6.35 -3.55
CA LEU A 21 -25.33 7.00 -3.84
C LEU A 21 -24.39 5.87 -4.26
N THR A 22 -24.34 5.60 -5.54
CA THR A 22 -23.22 4.93 -6.14
C THR A 22 -22.05 5.88 -5.94
N ALA A 23 -21.32 5.73 -4.83
CA ALA A 23 -19.98 6.22 -4.77
C ALA A 23 -19.26 5.51 -5.91
N ASP A 24 -19.09 6.22 -7.03
CA ASP A 24 -18.25 5.80 -8.11
C ASP A 24 -16.89 5.50 -7.47
N ALA A 25 -16.61 4.23 -7.27
CA ALA A 25 -15.26 3.78 -7.05
C ALA A 25 -14.51 4.08 -8.34
N HIS A 26 -14.06 5.32 -8.47
CA HIS A 26 -13.12 5.70 -9.52
C HIS A 26 -11.95 4.74 -9.36
N SER A 27 -11.83 3.80 -10.29
CA SER A 27 -10.71 2.87 -10.25
C SER A 27 -9.44 3.70 -10.26
N ALA A 28 -8.43 3.29 -9.49
CA ALA A 28 -7.14 3.97 -9.47
C ALA A 28 -6.60 4.22 -10.89
N SER A 29 -7.00 3.39 -11.86
CA SER A 29 -6.67 3.53 -13.27
C SER A 29 -7.19 4.82 -13.94
N GLU A 30 -8.37 5.33 -13.56
CA GLU A 30 -8.91 6.56 -14.15
C GLU A 30 -8.14 7.81 -13.68
N GLN A 31 -7.70 7.86 -12.42
CA GLN A 31 -6.92 8.98 -11.88
C GLN A 31 -5.59 9.17 -12.63
N PHE A 32 -5.03 8.07 -13.12
CA PHE A 32 -3.73 8.06 -13.81
C PHE A 32 -3.83 8.07 -15.33
N LYS A 33 -5.04 8.21 -15.91
CA LYS A 33 -5.25 8.16 -17.36
C LYS A 33 -4.37 9.15 -18.10
N GLY A 34 -3.58 8.65 -19.05
CA GLY A 34 -2.65 9.45 -19.84
C GLY A 34 -1.38 9.91 -19.12
N LYS A 35 -1.20 9.54 -17.82
CA LYS A 35 -0.04 9.94 -17.02
C LYS A 35 0.89 8.76 -16.69
N ILE A 36 0.48 7.53 -16.98
CA ILE A 36 1.23 6.31 -16.66
C ILE A 36 2.24 6.00 -17.77
N TYR A 37 3.48 5.81 -17.37
CA TYR A 37 4.49 5.19 -18.21
C TYR A 37 4.39 3.66 -18.11
N ASN A 38 4.08 3.00 -19.22
CA ASN A 38 4.02 1.55 -19.27
C ASN A 38 5.34 0.98 -19.80
N PRO A 39 6.17 0.34 -18.95
CA PRO A 39 7.44 -0.24 -19.36
C PRO A 39 7.28 -1.56 -20.14
N GLY A 40 6.06 -2.05 -20.37
CA GLY A 40 5.79 -3.38 -20.89
C GLY A 40 6.05 -4.48 -19.86
N ILE A 41 6.22 -5.72 -20.34
CA ILE A 41 6.50 -6.87 -19.49
C ILE A 41 8.00 -6.91 -19.19
N LEU A 42 8.34 -6.90 -17.92
CA LEU A 42 9.71 -6.95 -17.43
C LEU A 42 10.06 -8.35 -16.92
N LYS A 43 11.36 -8.65 -16.78
CA LYS A 43 11.84 -9.87 -16.12
C LYS A 43 11.21 -9.96 -14.72
N PRO A 44 10.50 -11.02 -14.38
CA PRO A 44 9.71 -11.11 -13.14
C PRO A 44 10.49 -10.77 -11.88
N VAL A 45 11.66 -11.35 -11.67
CA VAL A 45 12.58 -11.09 -10.56
C VAL A 45 14.00 -11.04 -11.12
N ASP A 46 14.77 -10.02 -10.74
CA ASP A 46 16.12 -9.77 -11.24
C ASP A 46 17.21 -9.90 -10.18
N SER A 47 16.85 -9.69 -8.92
CA SER A 47 17.77 -9.78 -7.79
C SER A 47 17.40 -10.94 -6.85
N ARG A 48 18.28 -11.24 -5.89
CA ARG A 48 18.03 -12.24 -4.85
C ARG A 48 18.38 -11.65 -3.48
N THR A 49 17.36 -11.52 -2.62
CA THR A 49 17.63 -11.13 -1.24
C THR A 49 18.43 -12.22 -0.51
N HIS A 50 19.39 -11.77 0.29
CA HIS A 50 20.16 -12.64 1.20
C HIS A 50 19.49 -12.71 2.59
N LEU A 51 18.46 -11.90 2.83
CA LEU A 51 17.73 -11.88 4.10
C LEU A 51 16.82 -13.10 4.22
N LYS A 52 16.57 -13.50 5.46
CA LYS A 52 15.73 -14.66 5.79
C LYS A 52 14.75 -14.28 6.88
N VAL A 53 13.65 -15.01 6.94
CA VAL A 53 12.74 -14.96 8.09
C VAL A 53 13.50 -15.36 9.35
N GLY A 54 13.26 -14.65 10.45
CA GLY A 54 13.92 -14.86 11.74
C GLY A 54 15.16 -14.00 11.99
N VAL A 55 15.71 -13.33 10.96
CA VAL A 55 16.84 -12.40 11.17
C VAL A 55 16.34 -10.98 11.45
N LYS A 56 17.21 -10.17 12.06
CA LYS A 56 16.94 -8.77 12.30
C LYS A 56 16.91 -7.99 10.98
N ALA A 57 15.88 -7.18 10.77
CA ALA A 57 15.78 -6.33 9.61
C ALA A 57 16.90 -5.28 9.60
N PRO A 58 17.58 -5.06 8.46
CA PRO A 58 18.55 -3.98 8.31
C PRO A 58 17.92 -2.62 8.58
N ASP A 59 18.53 -1.83 9.45
CA ASP A 59 18.04 -0.51 9.78
C ASP A 59 18.34 0.49 8.66
N PHE A 60 17.48 1.51 8.55
CA PHE A 60 17.61 2.60 7.62
C PHE A 60 17.05 3.89 8.20
N THR A 61 17.42 5.01 7.60
CA THR A 61 16.80 6.32 7.79
C THR A 61 16.73 6.99 6.43
N LEU A 62 15.52 7.28 5.96
CA LEU A 62 15.28 7.87 4.65
C LEU A 62 14.44 9.14 4.75
N PRO A 63 14.61 10.09 3.81
CA PRO A 63 13.73 11.24 3.71
C PRO A 63 12.33 10.82 3.22
N SER A 64 11.30 11.44 3.77
CA SER A 64 9.89 11.25 3.41
C SER A 64 9.38 12.41 2.56
N ILE A 65 8.30 12.17 1.82
CA ILE A 65 7.55 13.22 1.11
C ILE A 65 6.93 14.26 2.04
N SER A 66 6.86 14.02 3.35
CA SER A 66 6.44 15.01 4.36
C SER A 66 7.55 16.02 4.71
N GLY A 67 8.78 15.82 4.23
CA GLY A 67 9.96 16.62 4.58
C GLY A 67 10.73 16.10 5.79
N GLU A 68 10.17 15.15 6.54
CA GLU A 68 10.83 14.53 7.69
C GLU A 68 11.68 13.32 7.28
N LYS A 69 12.58 12.90 8.15
CA LYS A 69 13.28 11.62 8.02
C LYS A 69 12.57 10.57 8.85
N VAL A 70 12.38 9.38 8.28
CA VAL A 70 11.78 8.23 8.96
C VAL A 70 12.82 7.12 9.10
N SER A 71 12.93 6.58 10.30
CA SER A 71 13.84 5.48 10.61
C SER A 71 13.08 4.22 11.03
N LEU A 72 13.48 3.05 10.51
CA LEU A 72 12.87 1.79 10.90
C LEU A 72 12.92 1.54 12.41
N ARG A 73 14.01 1.95 13.07
CA ARG A 73 14.20 1.77 14.52
C ARG A 73 13.16 2.49 15.38
N GLU A 74 12.52 3.54 14.88
CA GLU A 74 11.52 4.32 15.63
C GLU A 74 10.26 3.51 15.98
N TYR A 75 10.01 2.45 15.24
CA TYR A 75 8.86 1.56 15.42
C TYR A 75 9.15 0.38 16.34
N ARG A 76 10.42 0.12 16.70
CA ARG A 76 10.78 -0.99 17.61
C ARG A 76 10.14 -0.83 18.97
N GLY A 77 9.56 -1.92 19.47
CA GLY A 77 8.81 -1.95 20.72
C GLY A 77 7.43 -1.32 20.65
N LYS A 78 7.07 -0.69 19.53
CA LYS A 78 5.83 0.07 19.38
C LYS A 78 4.86 -0.60 18.39
N LYS A 79 5.30 -0.83 17.16
CA LYS A 79 4.47 -1.35 16.08
C LYS A 79 5.17 -2.42 15.27
N ASN A 80 4.41 -3.31 14.68
CA ASN A 80 4.87 -4.11 13.56
C ASN A 80 5.04 -3.20 12.33
N VAL A 81 5.91 -3.58 11.40
CA VAL A 81 6.19 -2.78 10.20
C VAL A 81 6.03 -3.66 8.97
N VAL A 82 5.29 -3.17 7.99
CA VAL A 82 5.36 -3.67 6.61
C VAL A 82 6.16 -2.68 5.80
N ILE A 83 7.24 -3.13 5.19
CA ILE A 83 7.95 -2.34 4.18
C ILE A 83 7.47 -2.80 2.81
N SER A 84 6.94 -1.87 2.02
CA SER A 84 6.56 -2.08 0.63
C SER A 84 7.52 -1.35 -0.29
N PHE A 85 8.43 -2.09 -0.92
CA PHE A 85 9.25 -1.57 -2.01
C PHE A 85 8.48 -1.66 -3.32
N ILE A 86 8.54 -0.58 -4.08
CA ILE A 86 8.01 -0.53 -5.45
C ILE A 86 9.10 -0.11 -6.42
N PRO A 87 9.07 -0.63 -7.67
CA PRO A 87 10.08 -0.33 -8.69
C PRO A 87 10.13 1.15 -9.08
N ALA A 88 8.98 1.74 -9.40
CA ALA A 88 8.92 3.14 -9.84
C ALA A 88 7.51 3.73 -9.71
N ALA A 89 7.43 4.98 -9.30
CA ALA A 89 6.23 5.80 -9.41
C ALA A 89 5.77 5.90 -10.88
N TRP A 90 4.50 6.26 -11.09
CA TRP A 90 3.90 6.47 -12.41
C TRP A 90 3.93 5.25 -13.34
N THR A 91 3.96 4.02 -12.78
CA THR A 91 3.84 2.77 -13.53
C THR A 91 2.54 2.04 -13.18
N PRO A 92 1.98 1.19 -14.06
CA PRO A 92 0.64 0.64 -13.89
C PRO A 92 0.45 -0.10 -12.57
N VAL A 93 1.30 -1.10 -12.32
CA VAL A 93 1.15 -1.98 -11.13
C VAL A 93 1.42 -1.23 -9.81
N CYS A 94 2.36 -0.28 -9.80
CA CYS A 94 2.64 0.52 -8.62
C CYS A 94 1.48 1.47 -8.29
N SER A 95 0.85 2.05 -9.34
CA SER A 95 -0.31 2.94 -9.21
C SER A 95 -1.61 2.21 -8.83
N ASP A 96 -1.62 0.89 -8.86
CA ASP A 96 -2.72 0.06 -8.33
C ASP A 96 -2.40 -0.49 -6.92
N GLN A 97 -1.14 -0.83 -6.65
CA GLN A 97 -0.75 -1.46 -5.40
C GLN A 97 -0.94 -0.56 -4.16
N TRP A 98 -0.41 0.65 -4.17
CA TRP A 98 -0.47 1.52 -3.00
C TRP A 98 -1.86 2.10 -2.71
N PRO A 99 -2.68 2.50 -3.71
CA PRO A 99 -4.09 2.79 -3.46
C PRO A 99 -4.86 1.61 -2.84
N GLY A 100 -4.56 0.37 -3.26
CA GLY A 100 -5.12 -0.83 -2.65
C GLY A 100 -4.81 -0.94 -1.15
N TYR A 101 -3.58 -0.63 -0.74
CA TYR A 101 -3.21 -0.58 0.69
C TYR A 101 -3.84 0.61 1.41
N ASN A 102 -4.11 1.71 0.70
CA ASN A 102 -4.79 2.86 1.28
C ASN A 102 -6.21 2.51 1.73
N ILE A 103 -6.93 1.76 0.90
CA ILE A 103 -8.29 1.25 1.23
C ILE A 103 -8.23 0.24 2.39
N ALA A 104 -7.18 -0.55 2.46
CA ALA A 104 -7.01 -1.62 3.44
C ALA A 104 -6.49 -1.15 4.81
N LYS A 105 -6.48 0.15 5.12
CA LYS A 105 -5.91 0.73 6.35
C LYS A 105 -6.34 -0.01 7.62
N SER A 106 -7.62 -0.36 7.74
CA SER A 106 -8.15 -1.03 8.93
C SER A 106 -7.46 -2.37 9.24
N PHE A 107 -7.01 -3.12 8.22
CA PHE A 107 -6.28 -4.37 8.45
C PHE A 107 -4.90 -4.14 9.07
N PHE A 108 -4.25 -3.04 8.72
CA PHE A 108 -2.98 -2.66 9.33
C PHE A 108 -3.19 -2.19 10.77
N ASP A 109 -4.18 -1.34 11.01
CA ASP A 109 -4.51 -0.82 12.34
C ASP A 109 -4.88 -1.96 13.31
N ASN A 110 -5.73 -2.90 12.89
CA ASN A 110 -6.17 -4.06 13.68
C ASN A 110 -5.01 -5.00 14.06
N ASN A 111 -3.90 -4.95 13.33
CA ASN A 111 -2.69 -5.74 13.59
C ASN A 111 -1.55 -4.90 14.20
N ASP A 112 -1.87 -3.72 14.73
CA ASP A 112 -0.90 -2.78 15.31
C ASP A 112 0.34 -2.59 14.42
N THR A 113 0.09 -2.39 13.12
CA THR A 113 1.08 -2.38 12.06
C THR A 113 1.10 -1.04 11.34
N ILE A 114 2.30 -0.54 11.05
CA ILE A 114 2.51 0.57 10.12
C ILE A 114 3.01 0.04 8.77
N LEU A 115 2.48 0.58 7.68
CA LEU A 115 3.04 0.39 6.35
C LEU A 115 4.05 1.51 6.05
N ILE A 116 5.16 1.19 5.42
CA ILE A 116 6.16 2.15 4.92
C ILE A 116 6.36 1.86 3.43
N GLY A 117 6.06 2.83 2.58
CA GLY A 117 6.33 2.75 1.15
C GLY A 117 7.74 3.26 0.85
N ILE A 118 8.53 2.51 0.08
CA ILE A 118 9.88 2.91 -0.35
C ILE A 118 10.02 2.77 -1.87
N SER A 119 10.58 3.78 -2.50
CA SER A 119 11.01 3.75 -3.90
C SER A 119 12.35 4.43 -4.06
N VAL A 120 13.08 4.10 -5.13
CA VAL A 120 14.30 4.80 -5.54
C VAL A 120 14.03 6.14 -6.24
N ASP A 121 12.77 6.48 -6.45
CA ASP A 121 12.38 7.79 -7.01
C ASP A 121 12.73 8.93 -6.05
N ASN A 122 12.95 10.13 -6.61
CA ASN A 122 13.19 11.32 -5.82
C ASN A 122 11.89 11.85 -5.16
N ILE A 123 12.05 12.71 -4.14
CA ILE A 123 10.93 13.27 -3.35
C ILE A 123 9.90 14.01 -4.23
N PRO A 124 10.26 14.93 -5.14
CA PRO A 124 9.28 15.61 -5.98
C PRO A 124 8.41 14.65 -6.81
N THR A 125 9.02 13.61 -7.37
CA THR A 125 8.30 12.58 -8.14
C THR A 125 7.31 11.82 -7.25
N LEU A 126 7.75 11.35 -6.09
CA LEU A 126 6.89 10.63 -5.14
C LEU A 126 5.77 11.52 -4.59
N TYR A 127 6.07 12.79 -4.28
CA TYR A 127 5.09 13.75 -3.81
C TYR A 127 3.99 13.98 -4.85
N ALA A 128 4.35 14.28 -6.10
CA ALA A 128 3.39 14.50 -7.17
C ALA A 128 2.53 13.26 -7.42
N TRP A 129 3.16 12.08 -7.45
CA TRP A 129 2.46 10.83 -7.68
C TRP A 129 1.49 10.45 -6.55
N THR A 130 1.89 10.58 -5.30
CA THR A 130 1.01 10.31 -4.15
C THR A 130 -0.11 11.34 -4.01
N LYS A 131 0.12 12.59 -4.41
CA LYS A 131 -0.93 13.60 -4.53
C LYS A 131 -2.00 13.20 -5.53
N GLU A 132 -1.61 12.64 -6.68
CA GLU A 132 -2.55 12.15 -7.68
C GLU A 132 -3.42 11.01 -7.14
N MET A 133 -2.92 10.21 -6.20
CA MET A 133 -3.70 9.17 -5.49
C MET A 133 -4.70 9.73 -4.46
N GLY A 134 -4.75 11.04 -4.24
CA GLY A 134 -5.52 11.63 -3.14
C GLY A 134 -4.83 11.57 -1.78
N GLY A 135 -3.55 11.21 -1.74
CA GLY A 135 -2.75 11.01 -0.53
C GLY A 135 -2.79 9.59 0.01
N LEU A 136 -1.83 9.29 0.86
CA LEU A 136 -1.68 7.98 1.51
C LEU A 136 -1.57 8.16 3.02
N TRP A 137 -2.14 7.23 3.81
CA TRP A 137 -2.09 7.28 5.27
C TRP A 137 -0.73 6.87 5.85
N PHE A 138 0.13 6.26 5.06
CA PHE A 138 1.44 5.76 5.47
C PHE A 138 2.58 6.60 4.90
N PRO A 139 3.75 6.63 5.57
CA PRO A 139 4.91 7.36 5.10
C PRO A 139 5.46 6.78 3.79
N VAL A 140 5.79 7.67 2.86
CA VAL A 140 6.42 7.35 1.58
C VAL A 140 7.83 7.92 1.59
N LEU A 141 8.81 7.06 1.39
CA LEU A 141 10.23 7.34 1.55
C LEU A 141 10.98 7.21 0.22
N SER A 142 11.98 8.05 0.07
CA SER A 142 12.85 8.08 -1.11
C SER A 142 14.21 7.46 -0.79
N ASP A 143 14.53 6.36 -1.47
CA ASP A 143 15.85 5.71 -1.48
C ASP A 143 16.69 6.19 -2.70
N PHE A 144 16.51 7.48 -3.07
CA PHE A 144 17.15 8.07 -4.23
C PHE A 144 18.65 8.31 -4.05
N TYR A 145 19.07 8.73 -2.85
CA TYR A 145 20.47 9.02 -2.59
C TYR A 145 20.94 8.56 -1.21
N PRO A 146 22.08 7.80 -1.12
CA PRO A 146 22.78 7.15 -2.23
C PRO A 146 21.85 6.18 -2.95
N HIS A 147 21.91 6.15 -4.27
CA HIS A 147 20.91 5.49 -5.10
C HIS A 147 20.67 4.02 -4.72
N GLY A 148 19.44 3.71 -4.31
CA GLY A 148 19.03 2.37 -3.95
C GLY A 148 19.81 1.75 -2.79
N ALA A 149 20.39 2.56 -1.90
CA ALA A 149 21.23 2.06 -0.80
C ALA A 149 20.47 1.12 0.13
N VAL A 150 19.20 1.41 0.43
CA VAL A 150 18.35 0.55 1.25
C VAL A 150 17.90 -0.66 0.47
N ALA A 151 17.45 -0.50 -0.77
CA ALA A 151 17.10 -1.63 -1.65
C ALA A 151 18.28 -2.61 -1.79
N LYS A 152 19.51 -2.10 -1.97
CA LYS A 152 20.74 -2.90 -2.00
C LYS A 152 20.98 -3.63 -0.67
N LYS A 153 20.81 -2.96 0.46
CA LYS A 153 20.95 -3.54 1.80
C LYS A 153 19.93 -4.66 2.06
N TYR A 154 18.74 -4.57 1.46
CA TYR A 154 17.73 -5.61 1.49
C TYR A 154 17.92 -6.69 0.41
N GLY A 155 18.92 -6.54 -0.46
CA GLY A 155 19.24 -7.48 -1.54
C GLY A 155 18.20 -7.49 -2.66
N ILE A 156 17.52 -6.37 -2.90
CA ILE A 156 16.43 -6.25 -3.85
C ILE A 156 16.61 -5.11 -4.86
N LEU A 157 17.82 -4.58 -5.00
CA LEU A 157 18.14 -3.63 -6.06
C LEU A 157 18.39 -4.38 -7.36
N ARG A 158 17.59 -4.09 -8.38
CA ARG A 158 17.71 -4.67 -9.74
C ARG A 158 18.89 -4.09 -10.49
N SER A 159 19.34 -4.81 -11.52
CA SER A 159 20.41 -4.34 -12.42
C SER A 159 20.06 -3.05 -13.17
N SER A 160 18.76 -2.79 -13.37
CA SER A 160 18.24 -1.55 -13.95
C SER A 160 18.26 -0.34 -13.00
N GLY A 161 18.66 -0.52 -11.75
CA GLY A 161 18.72 0.56 -10.75
C GLY A 161 17.42 0.80 -9.99
N VAL A 162 16.29 0.16 -10.33
CA VAL A 162 15.07 0.22 -9.53
C VAL A 162 15.04 -0.89 -8.48
N SER A 163 14.18 -0.79 -7.47
CA SER A 163 13.98 -1.91 -6.54
C SER A 163 13.13 -3.01 -7.18
N GLU A 164 13.23 -4.23 -6.66
CA GLU A 164 12.18 -5.23 -6.86
C GLU A 164 10.86 -4.73 -6.28
N ARG A 165 9.77 -5.33 -6.70
CA ARG A 165 8.52 -5.28 -5.97
C ARG A 165 8.64 -6.24 -4.80
N ALA A 166 8.76 -5.73 -3.59
CA ALA A 166 9.01 -6.59 -2.43
C ALA A 166 8.27 -6.12 -1.18
N LEU A 167 7.86 -7.10 -0.36
CA LEU A 167 7.28 -6.89 0.96
C LEU A 167 8.15 -7.54 2.02
N PHE A 168 8.37 -6.81 3.10
CA PHE A 168 9.00 -7.35 4.32
C PHE A 168 8.07 -7.05 5.50
N VAL A 169 7.60 -8.09 6.19
CA VAL A 169 6.86 -7.95 7.44
C VAL A 169 7.83 -8.13 8.60
N ILE A 170 7.87 -7.15 9.48
CA ILE A 170 8.82 -7.05 10.59
C ILE A 170 8.02 -6.89 11.88
N ASP A 171 8.32 -7.71 12.89
CA ASP A 171 7.66 -7.61 14.19
C ASP A 171 8.21 -6.45 15.04
N LYS A 172 7.56 -6.18 16.17
CA LYS A 172 7.95 -5.14 17.13
C LYS A 172 9.39 -5.31 17.67
N LYS A 173 9.96 -6.53 17.62
CA LYS A 173 11.34 -6.79 18.01
C LYS A 173 12.35 -6.44 16.90
N GLY A 174 11.84 -6.08 15.72
CA GLY A 174 12.64 -5.78 14.53
C GLY A 174 13.08 -7.03 13.78
N ILE A 175 12.41 -8.16 13.98
CA ILE A 175 12.70 -9.44 13.33
C ILE A 175 11.81 -9.61 12.11
N ILE A 176 12.39 -9.99 10.98
CA ILE A 176 11.66 -10.30 9.74
C ILE A 176 10.82 -11.56 9.96
N ARG A 177 9.52 -11.47 9.70
CA ARG A 177 8.56 -12.56 9.83
C ARG A 177 8.02 -13.06 8.49
N TYR A 178 8.07 -12.22 7.47
CA TYR A 178 7.69 -12.61 6.11
C TYR A 178 8.51 -11.82 5.09
N ILE A 179 8.81 -12.45 3.96
CA ILE A 179 9.49 -11.86 2.80
C ILE A 179 8.74 -12.31 1.56
N ASP A 180 8.40 -11.36 0.70
CA ASP A 180 7.90 -11.60 -0.65
C ASP A 180 8.68 -10.73 -1.63
N VAL A 181 9.53 -11.35 -2.45
CA VAL A 181 10.13 -10.70 -3.64
C VAL A 181 9.28 -11.11 -4.82
N HIS A 182 8.35 -10.24 -5.16
CA HIS A 182 7.24 -10.53 -6.05
C HIS A 182 7.58 -10.32 -7.53
N ASN A 183 6.80 -10.98 -8.40
CA ASN A 183 6.84 -10.67 -9.83
C ASN A 183 6.55 -9.18 -10.07
N ILE A 184 7.49 -8.48 -10.69
CA ILE A 184 7.39 -7.02 -10.91
C ILE A 184 6.13 -6.63 -11.70
N ASN A 185 5.61 -7.53 -12.55
CA ASN A 185 4.47 -7.29 -13.42
C ASN A 185 3.12 -7.48 -12.72
N GLU A 186 3.11 -7.93 -11.46
CA GLU A 186 1.91 -8.23 -10.69
C GLU A 186 1.98 -7.58 -9.32
N ARG A 187 0.84 -7.24 -8.72
CA ARG A 187 0.83 -6.79 -7.32
C ARG A 187 0.74 -7.98 -6.36
N PRO A 188 1.43 -7.92 -5.22
CA PRO A 188 1.24 -8.90 -4.16
C PRO A 188 -0.23 -8.96 -3.72
N ARG A 189 -0.71 -10.16 -3.45
CA ARG A 189 -2.09 -10.37 -3.01
C ARG A 189 -2.28 -9.87 -1.59
N LEU A 190 -3.23 -8.95 -1.40
CA LEU A 190 -3.52 -8.35 -0.10
C LEU A 190 -3.91 -9.41 0.95
N GLU A 191 -4.67 -10.44 0.56
CA GLU A 191 -5.12 -11.50 1.46
C GLU A 191 -3.94 -12.30 2.05
N VAL A 192 -2.84 -12.45 1.29
CA VAL A 192 -1.62 -13.10 1.78
C VAL A 192 -0.97 -12.22 2.84
N LEU A 193 -0.83 -10.92 2.56
CA LEU A 193 -0.25 -9.98 3.52
C LEU A 193 -1.06 -9.92 4.81
N VAL A 194 -2.40 -9.83 4.73
CA VAL A 194 -3.29 -9.82 5.89
C VAL A 194 -3.08 -11.07 6.76
N LYS A 195 -3.04 -12.26 6.15
CA LYS A 195 -2.77 -13.51 6.89
C LYS A 195 -1.42 -13.52 7.58
N GLU A 196 -0.39 -12.93 6.97
CA GLU A 196 0.94 -12.84 7.60
C GLU A 196 0.93 -11.86 8.79
N LEU A 197 0.15 -10.77 8.71
CA LEU A 197 -0.02 -9.84 9.84
C LEU A 197 -0.80 -10.48 11.00
N GLU A 198 -1.84 -11.25 10.73
CA GLU A 198 -2.62 -11.97 11.75
C GLU A 198 -1.76 -12.99 12.55
N LYS A 199 -0.73 -13.57 11.94
CA LYS A 199 0.21 -14.48 12.62
C LYS A 199 1.07 -13.77 13.68
N LEU A 200 1.27 -12.45 13.57
CA LEU A 200 2.07 -11.70 14.52
C LEU A 200 1.36 -11.48 15.87
N ASN A 201 0.05 -11.67 15.92
CA ASN A 201 -0.79 -11.46 17.09
C ASN A 201 -1.06 -12.77 17.86
N LYS A 202 -0.51 -13.87 17.39
CA LYS A 202 -0.59 -15.21 18.04
C LYS A 202 0.66 -15.49 18.84
#